data_7eeab8fdb476752028b6515c0516f48c
#
_entry.id   7eeab8fdb476752028b6515c0516f48c
#
_cell.length_a   1.000
_cell.length_b   1.000
_cell.length_c   1.000
_cell.angle_alpha   90.00
_cell.angle_beta   90.00
_cell.angle_gamma   90.00
#
_symmetry.space_group_name_H-M   'P 1'
#
loop_
_entity.id
_entity.type
_entity.pdbx_description
1 polymer ?
#
loop_
_entity_poly.entity_id
_entity_poly.type
_entity_poly.pdbx_seq_one_letter_code
_entity_poly.pdbx_strand_id
1 'polypeptide(L)'
;MAAGVTPSGTSNWQLRDSERIIRGNEGLLGRKHHLVAITRLRNEALILPDTLDYLGDHVDAIVAYDDASTDDSVDILRKHPKVALIVANQAWEKNVAARKLAEGRHRGLLLEMARAELPHDWMFCFDPDERVTGDLRGFVAGLSADACDAVRVRLFDAYITPDDCEPYRPDRALLDFRRYYGPEQRDILMLWRNRPEIGFAEGHGRTPGGMERVRTDLYCQHYGKSLSVDHWEETCDYYIRHFPFETYGRKWSERKCQAIHTLSDFMRPLYEWGDTLFANAVKI
;
A
#
# COMPACT_ATOMS: atom_id res chain seq x y z
N MET A 1 -24.27 -27.09 19.73
CA MET A 1 -25.12 -26.17 18.96
C MET A 1 -24.29 -24.91 18.70
N ALA A 2 -23.68 -24.82 17.55
CA ALA A 2 -22.89 -23.66 17.14
C ALA A 2 -23.85 -22.64 16.52
N ALA A 3 -23.90 -21.45 17.10
CA ALA A 3 -24.69 -20.33 16.59
C ALA A 3 -24.07 -19.87 15.29
N GLY A 4 -24.78 -20.05 14.18
CA GLY A 4 -24.42 -19.52 12.89
C GLY A 4 -24.48 -18.00 12.89
N VAL A 5 -23.34 -17.36 12.67
CA VAL A 5 -23.25 -15.94 12.38
C VAL A 5 -23.68 -15.76 10.93
N THR A 6 -24.88 -15.27 10.70
CA THR A 6 -25.34 -14.78 9.40
C THR A 6 -24.60 -13.49 9.07
N PRO A 7 -23.92 -13.38 7.92
CA PRO A 7 -23.37 -12.12 7.48
C PRO A 7 -24.49 -11.29 6.83
N SER A 8 -25.13 -10.43 7.61
CA SER A 8 -25.92 -9.32 7.05
C SER A 8 -24.95 -8.18 6.72
N GLY A 9 -24.32 -8.26 5.55
CA GLY A 9 -23.44 -7.22 5.07
C GLY A 9 -24.22 -6.11 4.39
N THR A 10 -24.79 -5.17 5.13
CA THR A 10 -25.00 -3.82 4.61
C THR A 10 -23.71 -3.06 4.82
N SER A 11 -23.07 -2.67 3.72
CA SER A 11 -21.89 -1.83 3.71
C SER A 11 -22.11 -0.58 4.56
N ASN A 12 -21.33 -0.41 5.62
CA ASN A 12 -21.41 0.75 6.53
C ASN A 12 -20.42 1.87 6.14
N TRP A 13 -19.79 1.78 4.97
CA TRP A 13 -18.81 2.76 4.53
C TRP A 13 -19.48 3.91 3.76
N GLN A 14 -19.95 4.91 4.49
CA GLN A 14 -20.48 6.14 3.89
C GLN A 14 -19.41 7.21 3.80
N LEU A 15 -19.51 8.05 2.76
CA LEU A 15 -18.70 9.26 2.66
C LEU A 15 -18.97 10.17 3.85
N ARG A 16 -17.92 10.78 4.38
CA ARG A 16 -18.01 11.86 5.37
C ARG A 16 -18.23 13.19 4.66
N ASP A 17 -18.70 14.22 5.37
CA ASP A 17 -18.90 15.56 4.83
C ASP A 17 -17.62 16.19 4.25
N SER A 18 -16.45 15.76 4.77
CA SER A 18 -15.14 16.21 4.28
C SER A 18 -14.66 15.46 3.04
N GLU A 19 -15.37 14.41 2.60
CA GLU A 19 -14.97 13.53 1.51
C GLU A 19 -15.82 13.76 0.27
N ARG A 20 -15.17 13.80 -0.88
CA ARG A 20 -15.83 13.88 -2.19
C ARG A 20 -15.27 12.89 -3.18
N ILE A 21 -16.10 12.39 -4.07
CA ILE A 21 -15.67 11.56 -5.19
C ILE A 21 -15.26 12.48 -6.34
N ILE A 22 -14.08 12.23 -6.88
CA ILE A 22 -13.60 12.80 -8.14
C ILE A 22 -13.54 11.65 -9.14
N ARG A 23 -14.22 11.79 -10.26
CA ARG A 23 -14.13 10.85 -11.38
C ARG A 23 -12.90 11.17 -12.22
N GLY A 24 -12.07 10.15 -12.45
CA GLY A 24 -10.93 10.22 -13.35
C GLY A 24 -11.34 9.77 -14.76
N ASN A 25 -10.82 8.64 -15.23
CA ASN A 25 -11.19 8.07 -16.52
C ASN A 25 -12.53 7.30 -16.42
N GLU A 26 -13.62 7.96 -16.75
CA GLU A 26 -14.98 7.36 -16.74
C GLU A 26 -15.13 6.21 -17.74
N GLY A 27 -14.28 6.13 -18.78
CA GLY A 27 -14.28 5.03 -19.73
C GLY A 27 -13.92 3.66 -19.12
N LEU A 28 -13.44 3.63 -17.88
CA LEU A 28 -13.17 2.40 -17.14
C LEU A 28 -14.40 1.86 -16.39
N LEU A 29 -15.38 2.73 -16.08
CA LEU A 29 -16.53 2.39 -15.25
C LEU A 29 -17.47 1.41 -15.97
N GLY A 30 -18.07 0.49 -15.20
CA GLY A 30 -19.01 -0.51 -15.70
C GLY A 30 -18.39 -1.61 -16.60
N ARG A 31 -17.11 -1.53 -16.91
CA ARG A 31 -16.39 -2.54 -17.69
C ARG A 31 -15.84 -3.65 -16.80
N LYS A 32 -15.77 -4.85 -17.35
CA LYS A 32 -15.12 -5.98 -16.67
C LYS A 32 -13.59 -5.81 -16.69
N HIS A 33 -12.99 -5.94 -15.53
CA HIS A 33 -11.55 -5.88 -15.31
C HIS A 33 -11.04 -7.21 -14.76
N HIS A 34 -9.77 -7.53 -14.99
CA HIS A 34 -9.15 -8.68 -14.36
C HIS A 34 -8.57 -8.31 -12.99
N LEU A 35 -7.82 -7.22 -12.92
CA LEU A 35 -7.15 -6.75 -11.70
C LEU A 35 -7.39 -5.26 -11.49
N VAL A 36 -8.03 -4.90 -10.38
CA VAL A 36 -8.24 -3.52 -9.95
C VAL A 36 -7.37 -3.23 -8.73
N ALA A 37 -6.71 -2.08 -8.72
CA ALA A 37 -5.90 -1.65 -7.59
C ALA A 37 -6.65 -0.65 -6.70
N ILE A 38 -6.43 -0.76 -5.38
CA ILE A 38 -6.82 0.26 -4.40
C ILE A 38 -5.59 0.75 -3.64
N THR A 39 -5.51 2.06 -3.44
CA THR A 39 -4.44 2.69 -2.68
C THR A 39 -4.97 3.81 -1.80
N ARG A 40 -4.36 3.99 -0.64
CA ARG A 40 -4.54 5.15 0.22
C ARG A 40 -3.23 5.91 0.30
N LEU A 41 -3.27 7.21 0.10
CA LEU A 41 -2.07 8.05 0.09
C LEU A 41 -2.28 9.39 0.78
N ARG A 42 -1.18 10.04 1.10
CA ARG A 42 -1.12 11.43 1.55
C ARG A 42 0.27 12.01 1.26
N ASN A 43 0.31 13.11 0.49
CA ASN A 43 1.55 13.83 0.15
C ASN A 43 2.61 12.94 -0.53
N GLU A 44 2.21 12.25 -1.58
CA GLU A 44 3.06 11.32 -2.33
C GLU A 44 3.46 11.85 -3.72
N ALA A 45 3.30 13.15 -3.97
CA ALA A 45 3.54 13.74 -5.30
C ALA A 45 4.92 13.43 -5.88
N LEU A 46 5.94 13.23 -5.01
CA LEU A 46 7.30 12.91 -5.43
C LEU A 46 7.40 11.58 -6.17
N ILE A 47 6.74 10.53 -5.66
CA ILE A 47 6.85 9.15 -6.19
C ILE A 47 5.62 8.72 -6.98
N LEU A 48 4.51 9.45 -6.86
CA LEU A 48 3.23 9.06 -7.42
C LEU A 48 3.23 8.92 -8.96
N PRO A 49 3.92 9.75 -9.75
CA PRO A 49 4.02 9.53 -11.19
C PRO A 49 4.59 8.16 -11.54
N ASP A 50 5.76 7.81 -10.98
CA ASP A 50 6.38 6.49 -11.17
C ASP A 50 5.51 5.35 -10.65
N THR A 51 4.81 5.57 -9.51
CA THR A 51 3.88 4.58 -8.96
C THR A 51 2.74 4.28 -9.91
N LEU A 52 2.16 5.31 -10.51
CA LEU A 52 1.05 5.15 -11.44
C LEU A 52 1.48 4.53 -12.78
N ASP A 53 2.67 4.87 -13.28
CA ASP A 53 3.25 4.26 -14.47
C ASP A 53 3.51 2.76 -14.24
N TYR A 54 4.17 2.42 -13.12
CA TYR A 54 4.37 1.03 -12.70
C TYR A 54 3.05 0.25 -12.62
N LEU A 55 2.03 0.82 -11.98
CA LEU A 55 0.71 0.17 -11.89
C LEU A 55 0.01 0.06 -13.24
N GLY A 56 0.20 1.04 -14.11
CA GLY A 56 -0.35 1.05 -15.46
C GLY A 56 -0.02 -0.21 -16.26
N ASP A 57 1.15 -0.80 -16.01
CA ASP A 57 1.58 -2.05 -16.64
C ASP A 57 0.94 -3.30 -16.01
N HIS A 58 0.54 -3.22 -14.74
CA HIS A 58 0.09 -4.37 -13.98
C HIS A 58 -1.43 -4.47 -13.82
N VAL A 59 -2.15 -3.34 -13.69
CA VAL A 59 -3.58 -3.34 -13.38
C VAL A 59 -4.44 -2.71 -14.48
N ASP A 60 -5.73 -3.00 -14.44
CA ASP A 60 -6.68 -2.46 -15.42
C ASP A 60 -7.25 -1.11 -15.00
N ALA A 61 -7.46 -0.91 -13.70
CA ALA A 61 -7.98 0.33 -13.13
C ALA A 61 -7.48 0.54 -11.69
N ILE A 62 -7.51 1.80 -11.25
CA ILE A 62 -7.05 2.23 -9.92
C ILE A 62 -8.16 3.04 -9.26
N VAL A 63 -8.42 2.76 -7.97
CA VAL A 63 -9.26 3.58 -7.09
C VAL A 63 -8.39 4.07 -5.95
N ALA A 64 -8.32 5.38 -5.75
CA ALA A 64 -7.43 6.01 -4.78
C ALA A 64 -8.21 6.75 -3.68
N TYR A 65 -7.68 6.72 -2.46
CA TYR A 65 -8.11 7.58 -1.36
C TYR A 65 -6.98 8.56 -1.04
N ASP A 66 -7.26 9.83 -1.25
CA ASP A 66 -6.38 10.92 -0.85
C ASP A 66 -6.77 11.40 0.56
N ASP A 67 -5.87 11.24 1.53
CA ASP A 67 -6.11 11.59 2.93
C ASP A 67 -5.67 13.04 3.24
N ALA A 68 -6.30 13.99 2.56
CA ALA A 68 -6.06 15.44 2.68
C ALA A 68 -4.61 15.84 2.35
N SER A 69 -4.13 15.45 1.18
CA SER A 69 -2.86 15.92 0.66
C SER A 69 -2.83 17.42 0.47
N THR A 70 -1.67 18.01 0.66
CA THR A 70 -1.40 19.44 0.51
C THR A 70 -0.45 19.74 -0.66
N ASP A 71 -0.01 18.69 -1.35
CA ASP A 71 0.82 18.73 -2.55
C ASP A 71 -0.01 18.40 -3.81
N ASP A 72 0.66 18.14 -4.93
CA ASP A 72 0.02 17.88 -6.23
C ASP A 72 -0.55 16.45 -6.38
N SER A 73 -0.60 15.63 -5.32
CA SER A 73 -1.02 14.22 -5.39
C SER A 73 -2.37 14.02 -6.07
N VAL A 74 -3.38 14.82 -5.71
CA VAL A 74 -4.74 14.71 -6.31
C VAL A 74 -4.72 15.03 -7.80
N ASP A 75 -3.97 16.05 -8.21
CA ASP A 75 -3.90 16.46 -9.62
C ASP A 75 -3.14 15.44 -10.47
N ILE A 76 -2.12 14.79 -9.91
CA ILE A 76 -1.40 13.69 -10.55
C ILE A 76 -2.35 12.49 -10.77
N LEU A 77 -3.09 12.08 -9.72
CA LEU A 77 -4.09 11.02 -9.83
C LEU A 77 -5.12 11.29 -10.93
N ARG A 78 -5.67 12.51 -10.97
CA ARG A 78 -6.71 12.89 -11.94
C ARG A 78 -6.29 12.79 -13.40
N LYS A 79 -5.01 12.98 -13.67
CA LYS A 79 -4.46 12.99 -15.03
C LYS A 79 -4.12 11.59 -15.56
N HIS A 80 -4.00 10.61 -14.67
CA HIS A 80 -3.53 9.29 -15.07
C HIS A 80 -4.66 8.43 -15.68
N PRO A 81 -4.46 7.81 -16.86
CA PRO A 81 -5.52 7.13 -17.63
C PRO A 81 -6.09 5.88 -16.96
N LYS A 82 -5.37 5.27 -16.00
CA LYS A 82 -5.85 4.10 -15.25
C LYS A 82 -6.58 4.45 -13.95
N VAL A 83 -6.57 5.71 -13.51
CA VAL A 83 -7.30 6.15 -12.31
C VAL A 83 -8.76 6.38 -12.68
N ALA A 84 -9.64 5.52 -12.15
CA ALA A 84 -11.08 5.58 -12.38
C ALA A 84 -11.79 6.50 -11.39
N LEU A 85 -11.45 6.38 -10.11
CA LEU A 85 -12.11 7.07 -9.00
C LEU A 85 -11.09 7.53 -7.96
N ILE A 86 -11.33 8.69 -7.39
CA ILE A 86 -10.57 9.24 -6.27
C ILE A 86 -11.57 9.67 -5.18
N VAL A 87 -11.37 9.22 -3.96
CA VAL A 87 -11.99 9.81 -2.79
C VAL A 87 -11.02 10.85 -2.25
N ALA A 88 -11.35 12.12 -2.40
CA ALA A 88 -10.55 13.22 -1.89
C ALA A 88 -11.13 13.70 -0.53
N ASN A 89 -10.39 13.48 0.54
CA ASN A 89 -10.68 14.00 1.86
C ASN A 89 -10.11 15.42 1.99
N GLN A 90 -10.84 16.33 2.63
CA GLN A 90 -10.42 17.72 2.87
C GLN A 90 -9.97 17.96 4.32
N ALA A 91 -10.20 17.01 5.21
CA ALA A 91 -9.90 17.13 6.62
C ALA A 91 -9.07 15.95 7.12
N TRP A 92 -7.78 16.22 7.36
CA TRP A 92 -6.92 15.22 7.96
C TRP A 92 -7.29 14.96 9.42
N GLU A 93 -7.45 13.68 9.76
CA GLU A 93 -7.78 13.26 11.12
C GLU A 93 -6.57 13.46 12.07
N LYS A 94 -6.71 14.36 13.02
CA LYS A 94 -5.65 14.68 14.01
C LYS A 94 -5.67 13.75 15.22
N ASN A 95 -6.83 13.17 15.55
CA ASN A 95 -6.96 12.26 16.67
C ASN A 95 -6.28 10.93 16.34
N VAL A 96 -5.32 10.51 17.15
CA VAL A 96 -4.51 9.31 16.92
C VAL A 96 -5.34 8.03 16.91
N ALA A 97 -6.29 7.88 17.82
CA ALA A 97 -7.14 6.68 17.89
C ALA A 97 -8.05 6.59 16.66
N ALA A 98 -8.69 7.70 16.28
CA ALA A 98 -9.52 7.78 15.10
C ALA A 98 -8.72 7.52 13.80
N ARG A 99 -7.46 7.98 13.72
CA ARG A 99 -6.59 7.76 12.56
C ARG A 99 -6.20 6.29 12.38
N LYS A 100 -5.96 5.54 13.47
CA LYS A 100 -5.73 4.09 13.41
C LYS A 100 -6.93 3.34 12.84
N LEU A 101 -8.15 3.78 13.20
CA LEU A 101 -9.39 3.21 12.66
C LEU A 101 -9.65 3.65 11.21
N ALA A 102 -9.22 4.85 10.85
CA ALA A 102 -9.44 5.41 9.52
C ALA A 102 -8.79 4.58 8.40
N GLU A 103 -7.67 3.92 8.66
CA GLU A 103 -6.96 3.13 7.66
C GLU A 103 -7.82 1.99 7.08
N GLY A 104 -8.44 1.19 7.94
CA GLY A 104 -9.36 0.13 7.52
C GLY A 104 -10.64 0.69 6.88
N ARG A 105 -11.16 1.81 7.40
CA ARG A 105 -12.30 2.49 6.81
C ARG A 105 -12.02 2.98 5.38
N HIS A 106 -10.89 3.64 5.15
CA HIS A 106 -10.55 4.16 3.82
C HIS A 106 -10.45 3.03 2.80
N ARG A 107 -9.77 1.93 3.15
CA ARG A 107 -9.67 0.75 2.28
C ARG A 107 -11.01 0.03 2.09
N GLY A 108 -11.84 -0.04 3.12
CA GLY A 108 -13.21 -0.56 3.03
C GLY A 108 -14.07 0.24 2.05
N LEU A 109 -14.04 1.56 2.14
CA LEU A 109 -14.74 2.46 1.22
C LEU A 109 -14.25 2.27 -0.23
N LEU A 110 -12.94 2.20 -0.46
CA LEU A 110 -12.37 1.96 -1.78
C LEU A 110 -12.80 0.61 -2.35
N LEU A 111 -12.81 -0.45 -1.54
CA LEU A 111 -13.25 -1.77 -1.95
C LEU A 111 -14.71 -1.77 -2.40
N GLU A 112 -15.60 -1.13 -1.64
CA GLU A 112 -17.02 -1.02 -1.99
C GLU A 112 -17.23 -0.23 -3.27
N MET A 113 -16.53 0.90 -3.42
CA MET A 113 -16.59 1.70 -4.65
C MET A 113 -16.07 0.93 -5.86
N ALA A 114 -14.95 0.22 -5.71
CA ALA A 114 -14.42 -0.63 -6.78
C ALA A 114 -15.41 -1.73 -7.18
N ARG A 115 -16.07 -2.36 -6.22
CA ARG A 115 -17.11 -3.36 -6.49
C ARG A 115 -18.32 -2.80 -7.21
N ALA A 116 -18.75 -1.61 -6.84
CA ALA A 116 -19.93 -0.99 -7.43
C ALA A 116 -19.69 -0.49 -8.85
N GLU A 117 -18.52 0.08 -9.13
CA GLU A 117 -18.27 0.83 -10.37
C GLU A 117 -17.34 0.09 -11.35
N LEU A 118 -16.54 -0.87 -10.87
CA LEU A 118 -15.51 -1.58 -11.63
C LEU A 118 -15.64 -3.10 -11.43
N PRO A 119 -16.56 -3.80 -12.11
CA PRO A 119 -16.64 -5.27 -12.05
C PRO A 119 -15.26 -5.90 -12.30
N HIS A 120 -14.75 -6.71 -11.35
CA HIS A 120 -13.40 -7.25 -11.43
C HIS A 120 -13.27 -8.65 -10.84
N ASP A 121 -12.16 -9.35 -11.15
CA ASP A 121 -11.86 -10.69 -10.63
C ASP A 121 -10.98 -10.62 -9.37
N TRP A 122 -9.97 -9.75 -9.40
CA TRP A 122 -8.98 -9.60 -8.36
C TRP A 122 -8.81 -8.15 -7.91
N MET A 123 -8.51 -7.99 -6.62
CA MET A 123 -8.13 -6.74 -6.00
C MET A 123 -6.64 -6.76 -5.66
N PHE A 124 -5.95 -5.64 -5.90
CA PHE A 124 -4.59 -5.36 -5.45
C PHE A 124 -4.58 -4.16 -4.52
N CYS A 125 -4.19 -4.36 -3.27
CA CYS A 125 -4.04 -3.30 -2.27
C CYS A 125 -2.56 -3.03 -2.02
N PHE A 126 -2.13 -1.81 -2.28
CA PHE A 126 -0.73 -1.42 -2.15
C PHE A 126 -0.61 -0.01 -1.56
N ASP A 127 0.59 0.34 -1.08
CA ASP A 127 0.96 1.71 -0.72
C ASP A 127 1.89 2.29 -1.81
N PRO A 128 1.92 3.62 -2.05
CA PRO A 128 2.64 4.22 -3.18
C PRO A 128 4.15 3.93 -3.24
N ASP A 129 4.75 3.62 -2.11
CA ASP A 129 6.17 3.32 -1.92
C ASP A 129 6.52 1.81 -2.03
N GLU A 130 5.60 1.00 -2.56
CA GLU A 130 5.75 -0.45 -2.72
C GLU A 130 5.88 -0.85 -4.20
N ARG A 131 6.78 -1.78 -4.50
CA ARG A 131 6.99 -2.35 -5.84
C ARG A 131 7.05 -3.87 -5.74
N VAL A 132 5.99 -4.56 -6.16
CA VAL A 132 6.01 -6.01 -6.33
C VAL A 132 6.88 -6.31 -7.55
N THR A 133 7.84 -7.22 -7.40
CA THR A 133 8.76 -7.59 -8.49
C THR A 133 8.25 -8.77 -9.29
N GLY A 134 8.57 -8.79 -10.58
CA GLY A 134 8.16 -9.84 -11.51
C GLY A 134 6.83 -9.54 -12.22
N ASP A 135 6.33 -10.52 -12.96
CA ASP A 135 5.08 -10.41 -13.73
C ASP A 135 3.86 -10.63 -12.83
N LEU A 136 3.45 -9.57 -12.13
CA LEU A 136 2.27 -9.60 -11.26
C LEU A 136 0.99 -10.01 -12.02
N ARG A 137 0.81 -9.49 -13.25
CA ARG A 137 -0.39 -9.75 -14.04
C ARG A 137 -0.46 -11.21 -14.49
N GLY A 138 0.63 -11.76 -15.02
CA GLY A 138 0.71 -13.16 -15.41
C GLY A 138 0.60 -14.10 -14.21
N PHE A 139 1.19 -13.75 -13.09
CA PHE A 139 1.04 -14.50 -11.85
C PHE A 139 -0.43 -14.62 -11.42
N VAL A 140 -1.16 -13.51 -11.34
CA VAL A 140 -2.57 -13.50 -10.95
C VAL A 140 -3.44 -14.26 -11.96
N ALA A 141 -3.18 -14.12 -13.26
CA ALA A 141 -3.90 -14.85 -14.32
C ALA A 141 -3.71 -16.36 -14.23
N GLY A 142 -2.56 -16.83 -13.73
CA GLY A 142 -2.27 -18.25 -13.52
C GLY A 142 -2.91 -18.87 -12.28
N LEU A 143 -3.54 -18.08 -11.38
CA LEU A 143 -4.12 -18.60 -10.16
C LEU A 143 -5.49 -19.25 -10.36
N SER A 144 -5.59 -20.55 -10.09
CA SER A 144 -6.85 -21.28 -10.10
C SER A 144 -7.85 -20.75 -9.05
N ALA A 145 -9.13 -20.70 -9.41
CA ALA A 145 -10.20 -20.23 -8.53
C ALA A 145 -10.34 -21.08 -7.26
N ASP A 146 -10.07 -22.39 -7.36
CA ASP A 146 -10.23 -23.34 -6.26
C ASP A 146 -9.00 -23.44 -5.36
N ALA A 147 -7.85 -22.94 -5.81
CA ALA A 147 -6.59 -23.09 -5.09
C ALA A 147 -6.23 -21.91 -4.19
N CYS A 148 -6.73 -20.70 -4.48
CA CYS A 148 -6.24 -19.50 -3.82
C CYS A 148 -7.31 -18.40 -3.75
N ASP A 149 -7.56 -17.86 -2.56
CA ASP A 149 -8.42 -16.70 -2.33
C ASP A 149 -7.63 -15.40 -2.24
N ALA A 150 -6.41 -15.49 -1.70
CA ALA A 150 -5.58 -14.31 -1.47
C ALA A 150 -4.09 -14.65 -1.43
N VAL A 151 -3.26 -13.64 -1.71
CA VAL A 151 -1.81 -13.75 -1.74
C VAL A 151 -1.19 -12.72 -0.80
N ARG A 152 -0.33 -13.21 0.08
CA ARG A 152 0.64 -12.39 0.83
C ARG A 152 1.91 -12.27 0.02
N VAL A 153 2.47 -11.08 0.00
CA VAL A 153 3.72 -10.77 -0.68
C VAL A 153 4.81 -10.56 0.36
N ARG A 154 6.01 -11.09 0.10
CA ARG A 154 7.18 -10.92 0.97
C ARG A 154 7.78 -9.54 0.75
N LEU A 155 7.58 -8.64 1.71
CA LEU A 155 7.99 -7.26 1.62
C LEU A 155 9.30 -7.05 2.39
N PHE A 156 10.29 -6.45 1.71
CA PHE A 156 11.59 -6.08 2.25
C PHE A 156 11.80 -4.57 2.21
N ASP A 157 12.27 -4.00 3.30
CA ASP A 157 12.59 -2.59 3.40
C ASP A 157 13.91 -2.26 2.72
N ALA A 158 13.91 -1.25 1.86
CA ALA A 158 15.10 -0.64 1.28
C ALA A 158 15.76 0.32 2.28
N TYR A 159 17.09 0.45 2.20
CA TYR A 159 17.88 1.28 3.10
C TYR A 159 18.76 2.26 2.33
N ILE A 160 18.94 3.45 2.90
CA ILE A 160 19.99 4.40 2.50
C ILE A 160 21.28 3.92 3.14
N THR A 161 22.34 3.77 2.33
CA THR A 161 23.66 3.35 2.82
C THR A 161 24.73 4.39 2.43
N PRO A 162 25.94 4.36 3.01
CA PRO A 162 27.01 5.29 2.59
C PRO A 162 27.32 5.26 1.10
N ASP A 163 27.19 4.09 0.47
CA ASP A 163 27.46 3.90 -0.98
C ASP A 163 26.22 4.08 -1.87
N ASP A 164 25.04 4.31 -1.27
CA ASP A 164 23.75 4.49 -1.96
C ASP A 164 22.88 5.49 -1.19
N CYS A 165 23.29 6.76 -1.18
CA CYS A 165 22.64 7.83 -0.40
C CYS A 165 22.01 8.94 -1.25
N GLU A 166 22.10 8.85 -2.58
CA GLU A 166 21.49 9.86 -3.46
C GLU A 166 19.96 9.94 -3.24
N PRO A 167 19.38 11.14 -3.21
CA PRO A 167 17.94 11.30 -3.07
C PRO A 167 17.22 10.79 -4.32
N TYR A 168 16.01 10.28 -4.13
CA TYR A 168 15.13 9.93 -5.23
C TYR A 168 14.77 11.17 -6.06
N ARG A 169 14.70 10.99 -7.37
CA ARG A 169 14.28 12.01 -8.35
C ARG A 169 13.25 11.42 -9.31
N PRO A 170 12.23 12.19 -9.71
CA PRO A 170 11.14 11.70 -10.56
C PRO A 170 11.54 11.28 -11.98
N ASP A 171 12.75 11.57 -12.42
CA ASP A 171 13.32 11.15 -13.72
C ASP A 171 13.89 9.72 -13.69
N ARG A 172 13.73 9.02 -12.57
CA ARG A 172 14.25 7.68 -12.36
C ARG A 172 13.13 6.77 -11.84
N ALA A 173 13.08 5.52 -12.34
CA ALA A 173 12.16 4.52 -11.82
C ALA A 173 12.46 4.21 -10.34
N LEU A 174 11.40 4.07 -9.52
CA LEU A 174 11.56 3.72 -8.12
C LEU A 174 11.97 2.24 -7.97
N LEU A 175 11.45 1.38 -8.85
CA LEU A 175 11.89 -0.02 -8.92
C LEU A 175 13.41 -0.06 -9.11
N ASP A 176 14.10 -0.79 -8.27
CA ASP A 176 15.57 -0.88 -8.25
C ASP A 176 16.30 0.46 -7.97
N PHE A 177 15.59 1.43 -7.37
CA PHE A 177 16.19 2.71 -6.99
C PHE A 177 17.27 2.52 -5.91
N ARG A 178 16.99 1.69 -4.90
CA ARG A 178 17.95 1.33 -3.84
C ARG A 178 18.60 -0.01 -4.11
N ARG A 179 19.88 -0.08 -3.76
CA ARG A 179 20.68 -1.27 -3.93
C ARG A 179 20.53 -2.27 -2.77
N TYR A 180 20.36 -1.75 -1.53
CA TYR A 180 20.45 -2.55 -0.32
C TYR A 180 19.14 -2.68 0.44
N TYR A 181 18.85 -3.89 0.93
CA TYR A 181 17.64 -4.25 1.64
C TYR A 181 17.96 -5.01 2.93
N GLY A 182 17.14 -4.82 3.96
CA GLY A 182 17.20 -5.62 5.19
C GLY A 182 16.64 -7.02 4.95
N PRO A 183 17.19 -8.06 5.58
CA PRO A 183 16.68 -9.42 5.45
C PRO A 183 15.36 -9.66 6.18
N GLU A 184 14.87 -8.71 6.96
CA GLU A 184 13.59 -8.81 7.66
C GLU A 184 12.44 -8.68 6.67
N GLN A 185 11.71 -9.77 6.47
CA GLN A 185 10.53 -9.77 5.61
C GLN A 185 9.23 -9.72 6.41
N ARG A 186 8.26 -9.01 5.88
CA ARG A 186 6.87 -9.02 6.32
C ARG A 186 6.00 -9.64 5.26
N ASP A 187 5.16 -10.61 5.63
CA ASP A 187 4.19 -11.18 4.71
C ASP A 187 2.93 -10.28 4.70
N ILE A 188 2.84 -9.38 3.74
CA ILE A 188 1.74 -8.42 3.61
C ILE A 188 0.69 -8.94 2.64
N LEU A 189 -0.59 -8.95 3.07
CA LEU A 189 -1.68 -9.30 2.20
C LEU A 189 -1.90 -8.17 1.19
N MET A 190 -1.66 -8.46 -0.08
CA MET A 190 -1.78 -7.48 -1.14
C MET A 190 -2.82 -7.83 -2.20
N LEU A 191 -3.08 -9.10 -2.43
CA LEU A 191 -3.96 -9.57 -3.50
C LEU A 191 -5.07 -10.44 -2.96
N TRP A 192 -6.29 -10.26 -3.44
CA TRP A 192 -7.42 -11.15 -3.14
C TRP A 192 -8.48 -11.17 -4.23
N ARG A 193 -9.23 -12.25 -4.28
CA ARG A 193 -10.37 -12.38 -5.20
C ARG A 193 -11.49 -11.45 -4.78
N ASN A 194 -12.19 -10.92 -5.76
CA ASN A 194 -13.40 -10.16 -5.50
C ASN A 194 -14.56 -11.10 -5.10
N ARG A 195 -14.60 -11.43 -3.81
CA ARG A 195 -15.67 -12.26 -3.21
C ARG A 195 -16.42 -11.45 -2.16
N PRO A 196 -17.76 -11.62 -2.06
CA PRO A 196 -18.57 -10.85 -1.10
C PRO A 196 -18.15 -11.00 0.37
N GLU A 197 -17.64 -12.19 0.75
CA GLU A 197 -17.18 -12.50 2.10
C GLU A 197 -15.87 -11.81 2.48
N ILE A 198 -15.07 -11.37 1.49
CA ILE A 198 -13.81 -10.68 1.73
C ILE A 198 -14.07 -9.19 1.91
N GLY A 199 -13.71 -8.63 3.06
CA GLY A 199 -13.96 -7.23 3.34
C GLY A 199 -13.24 -6.71 4.56
N PHE A 200 -13.27 -5.40 4.73
CA PHE A 200 -12.72 -4.73 5.89
C PHE A 200 -13.79 -4.59 6.96
N ALA A 201 -13.44 -4.85 8.22
CA ALA A 201 -14.25 -4.53 9.38
C ALA A 201 -13.62 -3.37 10.16
N GLU A 202 -14.39 -2.80 11.09
CA GLU A 202 -13.88 -1.75 11.96
C GLU A 202 -12.65 -2.26 12.75
N GLY A 203 -11.60 -1.45 12.79
CA GLY A 203 -10.32 -1.81 13.41
C GLY A 203 -9.40 -2.66 12.54
N HIS A 204 -9.85 -3.15 11.40
CA HIS A 204 -8.95 -3.70 10.39
C HIS A 204 -8.03 -2.59 9.85
N GLY A 205 -6.73 -2.83 9.84
CA GLY A 205 -5.79 -1.95 9.18
C GLY A 205 -5.77 -2.23 7.67
N ARG A 206 -4.66 -2.77 7.18
CA ARG A 206 -4.45 -3.07 5.77
C ARG A 206 -5.06 -4.41 5.32
N THR A 207 -5.31 -5.33 6.23
CA THR A 207 -5.69 -6.73 5.90
C THR A 207 -7.20 -6.92 6.02
N PRO A 208 -7.93 -7.21 4.92
CA PRO A 208 -9.34 -7.61 4.99
C PRO A 208 -9.49 -9.00 5.63
N GLY A 209 -10.70 -9.31 6.10
CA GLY A 209 -11.11 -10.64 6.56
C GLY A 209 -11.84 -11.44 5.49
N GLY A 210 -12.26 -12.68 5.83
CA GLY A 210 -13.12 -13.52 4.97
C GLY A 210 -12.38 -14.40 3.96
N MET A 211 -11.06 -14.57 4.10
CA MET A 211 -10.26 -15.44 3.23
C MET A 211 -9.90 -16.75 3.94
N GLU A 212 -9.98 -17.87 3.23
CA GLU A 212 -9.63 -19.18 3.77
C GLU A 212 -8.32 -19.70 3.19
N ARG A 213 -8.13 -19.58 1.86
CA ARG A 213 -6.98 -20.14 1.14
C ARG A 213 -5.98 -19.04 0.80
N VAL A 214 -5.12 -18.74 1.75
CA VAL A 214 -4.09 -17.71 1.61
C VAL A 214 -2.73 -18.37 1.35
N ARG A 215 -2.04 -17.96 0.28
CA ARG A 215 -0.66 -18.35 0.02
C ARG A 215 0.28 -17.16 0.18
N THR A 216 1.55 -17.43 0.43
CA THR A 216 2.60 -16.41 0.39
C THR A 216 3.45 -16.64 -0.84
N ASP A 217 3.54 -15.62 -1.71
CA ASP A 217 4.29 -15.66 -2.94
C ASP A 217 4.78 -14.26 -3.31
N LEU A 218 5.55 -14.13 -4.38
CA LEU A 218 6.11 -12.87 -4.87
C LEU A 218 6.97 -12.14 -3.82
N TYR A 219 7.68 -11.13 -4.30
CA TYR A 219 8.53 -10.26 -3.49
C TYR A 219 8.20 -8.81 -3.74
N CYS A 220 8.36 -7.96 -2.73
CA CYS A 220 8.07 -6.54 -2.80
C CYS A 220 9.19 -5.72 -2.19
N GLN A 221 9.64 -4.73 -2.92
CA GLN A 221 10.54 -3.68 -2.44
C GLN A 221 9.70 -2.58 -1.81
N HIS A 222 10.11 -2.09 -0.63
CA HIS A 222 9.41 -1.04 0.10
C HIS A 222 10.35 0.12 0.41
N TYR A 223 9.99 1.31 -0.05
CA TYR A 223 10.85 2.50 -0.05
C TYR A 223 10.48 3.56 0.98
N GLY A 224 9.50 3.30 1.85
CA GLY A 224 8.90 4.29 2.76
C GLY A 224 9.85 5.00 3.70
N LYS A 225 11.09 4.54 3.82
CA LYS A 225 12.13 5.18 4.64
C LYS A 225 13.44 5.41 3.90
N SER A 226 13.46 5.28 2.59
CA SER A 226 14.70 5.29 1.82
C SER A 226 14.71 6.25 0.63
N LEU A 227 13.74 7.15 0.51
CA LEU A 227 13.68 8.10 -0.61
C LEU A 227 14.80 9.14 -0.55
N SER A 228 15.06 9.69 0.64
CA SER A 228 16.19 10.60 0.91
C SER A 228 16.43 10.72 2.41
N VAL A 229 17.56 11.32 2.81
CA VAL A 229 17.85 11.67 4.19
C VAL A 229 16.79 12.64 4.73
N ASP A 230 16.43 13.66 3.95
CA ASP A 230 15.41 14.64 4.35
C ASP A 230 14.04 13.98 4.56
N HIS A 231 13.62 13.10 3.64
CA HIS A 231 12.36 12.35 3.77
C HIS A 231 12.36 11.43 5.00
N TRP A 232 13.50 10.83 5.35
CA TRP A 232 13.64 10.07 6.59
C TRP A 232 13.40 10.94 7.83
N GLU A 233 14.02 12.14 7.87
CA GLU A 233 13.85 13.06 9.00
C GLU A 233 12.39 13.55 9.12
N GLU A 234 11.75 13.88 7.99
CA GLU A 234 10.34 14.24 7.94
C GLU A 234 9.44 13.09 8.44
N THR A 235 9.74 11.86 8.05
CA THR A 235 9.04 10.66 8.53
C THR A 235 9.21 10.47 10.03
N CYS A 236 10.41 10.65 10.57
CA CYS A 236 10.66 10.62 12.02
C CYS A 236 9.81 11.68 12.73
N ASP A 237 9.86 12.93 12.26
CA ASP A 237 9.08 14.03 12.83
C ASP A 237 7.57 13.78 12.76
N TYR A 238 7.08 13.20 11.66
CA TYR A 238 5.68 12.83 11.50
C TYR A 238 5.22 11.84 12.57
N TYR A 239 5.95 10.77 12.78
CA TYR A 239 5.60 9.77 13.80
C TYR A 239 5.74 10.29 15.23
N ILE A 240 6.76 11.11 15.51
CA ILE A 240 6.96 11.74 16.84
C ILE A 240 5.79 12.69 17.16
N ARG A 241 5.36 13.50 16.20
CA ARG A 241 4.33 14.53 16.44
C ARG A 241 2.91 13.96 16.42
N HIS A 242 2.67 12.92 15.66
CA HIS A 242 1.31 12.50 15.29
C HIS A 242 0.91 11.11 15.79
N PHE A 243 1.78 10.41 16.52
CA PHE A 243 1.49 9.11 17.09
C PHE A 243 1.81 9.06 18.58
N PRO A 244 1.22 8.11 19.37
CA PRO A 244 1.53 7.99 20.77
C PRO A 244 3.02 7.77 20.99
N PHE A 245 3.59 8.58 21.85
CA PHE A 245 5.04 8.56 22.09
C PHE A 245 5.53 7.17 22.52
N GLU A 246 4.83 6.52 23.46
CA GLU A 246 5.25 5.25 24.03
C GLU A 246 5.30 4.09 23.02
N THR A 247 4.47 4.14 21.97
CA THR A 247 4.38 3.04 20.98
C THR A 247 5.15 3.34 19.70
N TYR A 248 5.19 4.60 19.28
CA TYR A 248 5.81 5.02 18.03
C TYR A 248 6.83 6.14 18.20
N GLY A 249 6.49 7.20 18.95
CA GLY A 249 7.31 8.39 19.07
C GLY A 249 8.70 8.09 19.62
N ARG A 250 8.83 7.23 20.64
CA ARG A 250 10.12 6.82 21.20
C ARG A 250 11.01 6.16 20.14
N LYS A 251 10.48 5.15 19.45
CA LYS A 251 11.18 4.43 18.37
C LYS A 251 11.70 5.39 17.30
N TRP A 252 10.85 6.33 16.86
CA TRP A 252 11.21 7.26 15.79
C TRP A 252 12.13 8.38 16.30
N SER A 253 12.04 8.78 17.58
CA SER A 253 13.02 9.69 18.20
C SER A 253 14.42 9.08 18.26
N GLU A 254 14.51 7.78 18.54
CA GLU A 254 15.78 7.05 18.54
C GLU A 254 16.38 6.89 17.14
N ARG A 255 15.54 6.90 16.12
CA ARG A 255 15.94 6.77 14.69
C ARG A 255 16.30 8.11 14.04
N LYS A 256 15.89 9.21 14.62
CA LYS A 256 16.16 10.55 14.09
C LYS A 256 17.67 10.77 13.97
N CYS A 257 18.10 11.41 12.88
CA CYS A 257 19.52 11.59 12.51
C CYS A 257 20.28 10.29 12.20
N GLN A 258 19.58 9.19 11.93
CA GLN A 258 20.17 7.89 11.60
C GLN A 258 19.66 7.36 10.26
N ALA A 259 19.51 8.24 9.27
CA ALA A 259 18.99 7.86 7.94
C ALA A 259 19.93 6.92 7.16
N ILE A 260 21.24 7.04 7.37
CA ILE A 260 22.26 6.25 6.67
C ILE A 260 22.61 5.01 7.49
N HIS A 261 22.42 3.85 6.91
CA HIS A 261 22.53 2.56 7.58
C HIS A 261 23.69 1.73 7.05
N THR A 262 24.36 1.02 7.94
CA THR A 262 25.31 -0.05 7.61
C THR A 262 24.78 -1.43 7.99
N LEU A 263 23.73 -1.46 8.81
CA LEU A 263 22.97 -2.63 9.23
C LEU A 263 21.48 -2.31 9.17
N SER A 264 20.64 -3.34 9.14
CA SER A 264 19.18 -3.18 9.22
C SER A 264 18.75 -2.63 10.60
N ASP A 265 17.49 -2.23 10.71
CA ASP A 265 16.86 -1.82 11.99
C ASP A 265 16.92 -2.92 13.08
N PHE A 266 17.25 -4.15 12.72
CA PHE A 266 17.40 -5.30 13.61
C PHE A 266 18.86 -5.76 13.74
N MET A 267 19.81 -4.87 13.38
CA MET A 267 21.24 -5.10 13.51
C MET A 267 21.76 -6.30 12.67
N ARG A 268 21.15 -6.56 11.51
CA ARG A 268 21.58 -7.59 10.56
C ARG A 268 22.25 -6.97 9.34
N PRO A 269 23.12 -7.72 8.65
CA PRO A 269 23.71 -7.27 7.39
C PRO A 269 22.63 -6.90 6.36
N LEU A 270 22.91 -5.88 5.55
CA LEU A 270 22.13 -5.53 4.39
C LEU A 270 22.60 -6.31 3.16
N TYR A 271 21.68 -6.63 2.28
CA TYR A 271 21.94 -7.42 1.07
C TYR A 271 21.44 -6.68 -0.16
N GLU A 272 22.08 -6.92 -1.30
CA GLU A 272 21.52 -6.53 -2.60
C GLU A 272 20.26 -7.34 -2.89
N TRP A 273 19.34 -6.76 -3.66
CA TRP A 273 18.13 -7.45 -4.09
C TRP A 273 18.46 -8.70 -4.89
N GLY A 274 17.88 -9.84 -4.54
CA GLY A 274 18.07 -11.11 -5.22
C GLY A 274 18.27 -12.29 -4.27
N ASP A 275 18.80 -13.41 -4.82
CA ASP A 275 18.85 -14.72 -4.17
C ASP A 275 19.56 -14.71 -2.80
N THR A 276 20.61 -13.91 -2.64
CA THR A 276 21.33 -13.81 -1.36
C THR A 276 20.43 -13.19 -0.27
N LEU A 277 19.70 -12.12 -0.58
CA LEU A 277 18.72 -11.53 0.31
C LEU A 277 17.65 -12.56 0.69
N PHE A 278 17.09 -13.25 -0.31
CA PHE A 278 15.99 -14.18 -0.11
C PHE A 278 16.42 -15.42 0.70
N ALA A 279 17.64 -15.90 0.51
CA ALA A 279 18.20 -17.01 1.27
C ALA A 279 18.48 -16.65 2.76
N ASN A 280 18.70 -15.37 3.05
CA ASN A 280 18.92 -14.85 4.41
C ASN A 280 17.67 -14.22 5.03
N ALA A 281 16.52 -14.33 4.35
CA ALA A 281 15.28 -13.72 4.80
C ALA A 281 14.83 -14.25 6.16
N VAL A 282 14.42 -13.32 7.03
CA VAL A 282 13.91 -13.61 8.37
C VAL A 282 12.53 -13.00 8.49
N LYS A 283 11.53 -13.82 8.71
CA LYS A 283 10.15 -13.35 8.93
C LYS A 283 10.03 -12.65 10.28
N ILE A 284 9.42 -11.45 10.30
CA ILE A 284 9.12 -10.67 11.50
C ILE A 284 7.62 -10.41 11.64
#